data_432a4d6e0dc923f14cde177620f69294
#
_entry.id   432a4d6e0dc923f14cde177620f69294
#
_cell.length_a   1.000
_cell.length_b   1.000
_cell.length_c   1.000
_cell.angle_alpha   90.00
_cell.angle_beta   90.00
_cell.angle_gamma   90.00
#
_symmetry.space_group_name_H-M   'P 1'
#
loop_
_entity.id
_entity.type
_entity.pdbx_description
1 polymer ?
#
loop_
_entity_poly.entity_id
_entity_poly.type
_entity_poly.pdbx_seq_one_letter_code
_entity_poly.pdbx_strand_id
1 'polypeptide(L)'
;LLGNLEAEFAALAGNVDCVFDGELLVMLDGDHQFADRQTGNGILNKANKGTISAKEAALVHATVWDLIPYVQFIDGYCGSPYSKRYSTLQAIVAKQKSDGRKIWNVTSTIVETLEEAQEIFQGYLAEGFEGIILKDGAGVWEDKRSKTQIKFKGELECDLKIVAVEEGKGKAVGMLGAIICESADGIVKVNVGSGFNDAQRKQYWKENLVDKIVAVKYNSRIKNKAGEDSLFLPVFIEIRNDKDIADKSKDIK
;
A
#
# COMPACT_ATOMS: atom_id res chain seq x y z
N LEU A 1 -13.88 -16.27 10.61
CA LEU A 1 -13.37 -15.07 11.30
C LEU A 1 -14.08 -13.79 10.88
N LEU A 2 -14.54 -13.71 9.62
CA LEU A 2 -15.28 -12.59 9.05
C LEU A 2 -16.67 -13.06 8.54
N GLY A 3 -17.35 -13.87 9.33
CA GLY A 3 -18.51 -14.68 8.93
C GLY A 3 -19.60 -13.97 8.11
N ASN A 4 -19.90 -12.69 8.41
CA ASN A 4 -20.86 -11.92 7.62
C ASN A 4 -20.36 -11.65 6.20
N LEU A 5 -19.07 -11.29 6.06
CA LEU A 5 -18.46 -11.05 4.76
C LEU A 5 -18.31 -12.35 3.95
N GLU A 6 -17.96 -13.45 4.61
CA GLU A 6 -17.89 -14.79 4.00
C GLU A 6 -19.26 -15.20 3.44
N ALA A 7 -20.34 -14.98 4.20
CA ALA A 7 -21.70 -15.26 3.75
C ALA A 7 -22.11 -14.41 2.52
N GLU A 8 -21.71 -13.14 2.48
CA GLU A 8 -21.94 -12.26 1.33
C GLU A 8 -21.17 -12.73 0.09
N PHE A 9 -19.90 -13.11 0.23
CA PHE A 9 -19.12 -13.69 -0.88
C PHE A 9 -19.73 -15.00 -1.38
N ALA A 10 -20.16 -15.88 -0.48
CA ALA A 10 -20.84 -17.11 -0.85
C ALA A 10 -22.16 -16.84 -1.61
N ALA A 11 -22.95 -15.87 -1.17
CA ALA A 11 -24.16 -15.46 -1.86
C ALA A 11 -23.88 -14.86 -3.26
N LEU A 12 -22.77 -14.11 -3.40
CA LEU A 12 -22.33 -13.58 -4.70
C LEU A 12 -21.87 -14.66 -5.66
N ALA A 13 -21.08 -15.60 -5.18
CA ALA A 13 -20.58 -16.72 -5.98
C ALA A 13 -21.71 -17.63 -6.45
N GLY A 14 -22.81 -17.74 -5.67
CA GLY A 14 -23.92 -18.62 -5.97
C GLY A 14 -23.47 -20.07 -6.09
N ASN A 15 -23.67 -20.67 -7.27
CA ASN A 15 -23.26 -22.04 -7.56
C ASN A 15 -21.91 -22.13 -8.32
N VAL A 16 -21.16 -21.03 -8.39
CA VAL A 16 -19.89 -20.96 -9.12
C VAL A 16 -18.73 -20.92 -8.15
N ASP A 17 -17.86 -21.92 -8.17
CA ASP A 17 -16.61 -21.89 -7.42
C ASP A 17 -15.66 -20.87 -8.06
N CYS A 18 -15.36 -19.80 -7.35
CA CYS A 18 -14.49 -18.73 -7.83
C CYS A 18 -13.71 -18.05 -6.71
N VAL A 19 -12.64 -17.39 -7.08
CA VAL A 19 -11.82 -16.53 -6.22
C VAL A 19 -12.09 -15.08 -6.60
N PHE A 20 -12.42 -14.28 -5.60
CA PHE A 20 -12.50 -12.82 -5.73
C PHE A 20 -11.15 -12.23 -5.31
N ASP A 21 -10.52 -11.48 -6.19
CA ASP A 21 -9.31 -10.73 -5.89
C ASP A 21 -9.67 -9.29 -5.52
N GLY A 22 -9.15 -8.82 -4.39
CA GLY A 22 -9.55 -7.53 -3.83
C GLY A 22 -8.76 -7.12 -2.60
N GLU A 23 -9.24 -6.11 -1.92
CA GLU A 23 -8.67 -5.59 -0.68
C GLU A 23 -9.75 -5.55 0.41
N LEU A 24 -9.36 -5.96 1.63
CA LEU A 24 -10.19 -5.76 2.82
C LEU A 24 -9.96 -4.36 3.38
N LEU A 25 -11.04 -3.68 3.66
CA LEU A 25 -11.05 -2.34 4.23
C LEU A 25 -11.85 -2.36 5.54
N VAL A 26 -11.53 -1.44 6.45
CA VAL A 26 -12.29 -1.27 7.70
C VAL A 26 -13.02 0.06 7.64
N MET A 27 -14.34 0.04 7.76
CA MET A 27 -15.16 1.25 7.83
C MET A 27 -15.41 1.58 9.28
N LEU A 28 -15.13 2.82 9.68
CA LEU A 28 -15.40 3.28 11.04
C LEU A 28 -16.90 3.58 11.22
N ASP A 29 -17.42 3.25 12.40
CA ASP A 29 -18.83 3.51 12.74
C ASP A 29 -19.16 5.02 12.63
N GLY A 30 -20.21 5.33 11.90
CA GLY A 30 -20.87 6.64 11.87
C GLY A 30 -20.45 7.60 10.76
N ASP A 31 -19.27 7.43 10.13
CA ASP A 31 -18.74 8.44 9.21
C ASP A 31 -18.71 8.04 7.74
N HIS A 32 -19.08 6.81 7.40
CA HIS A 32 -18.90 6.25 6.05
C HIS A 32 -17.45 6.41 5.50
N GLN A 33 -16.48 6.57 6.39
CA GLN A 33 -15.07 6.71 6.06
C GLN A 33 -14.32 5.43 6.39
N PHE A 34 -13.40 5.08 5.51
CA PHE A 34 -12.47 3.99 5.79
C PHE A 34 -11.45 4.41 6.85
N ALA A 35 -11.11 3.49 7.72
CA ALA A 35 -10.04 3.66 8.68
C ALA A 35 -8.71 3.93 7.95
N ASP A 36 -7.86 4.74 8.58
CA ASP A 36 -6.48 4.85 8.14
C ASP A 36 -5.78 3.48 8.14
N ARG A 37 -4.69 3.38 7.39
CA ARG A 37 -3.97 2.12 7.19
C ARG A 37 -3.50 1.47 8.49
N GLN A 38 -3.09 2.25 9.48
CA GLN A 38 -2.60 1.72 10.75
C GLN A 38 -3.74 1.10 11.56
N THR A 39 -4.86 1.78 11.68
CA THR A 39 -6.07 1.31 12.37
C THR A 39 -6.67 0.11 11.65
N GLY A 40 -6.84 0.19 10.33
CA GLY A 40 -7.39 -0.90 9.51
C GLY A 40 -6.55 -2.18 9.61
N ASN A 41 -5.23 -2.08 9.42
CA ASN A 41 -4.32 -3.22 9.57
C ASN A 41 -4.30 -3.77 11.00
N GLY A 42 -4.46 -2.91 12.02
CA GLY A 42 -4.58 -3.34 13.41
C GLY A 42 -5.76 -4.29 13.62
N ILE A 43 -6.92 -3.97 13.07
CA ILE A 43 -8.13 -4.79 13.13
C ILE A 43 -7.99 -6.05 12.28
N LEU A 44 -7.56 -5.95 11.02
CA LEU A 44 -7.41 -7.08 10.12
C LEU A 44 -6.36 -8.10 10.63
N ASN A 45 -5.30 -7.64 11.27
CA ASN A 45 -4.32 -8.55 11.91
C ASN A 45 -4.91 -9.35 13.07
N LYS A 46 -5.94 -8.84 13.76
CA LYS A 46 -6.68 -9.62 14.77
C LYS A 46 -7.47 -10.75 14.10
N ALA A 47 -8.02 -10.56 12.91
CA ALA A 47 -8.68 -11.63 12.17
C ALA A 47 -7.70 -12.77 11.84
N ASN A 48 -6.48 -12.46 11.35
CA ASN A 48 -5.44 -13.45 11.10
C ASN A 48 -5.03 -14.23 12.36
N LYS A 49 -5.09 -13.59 13.53
CA LYS A 49 -4.76 -14.21 14.82
C LYS A 49 -5.95 -14.89 15.49
N GLY A 50 -7.14 -14.85 14.92
CA GLY A 50 -8.36 -15.38 15.51
C GLY A 50 -8.85 -14.61 16.75
N THR A 51 -8.44 -13.36 16.94
CA THR A 51 -8.75 -12.54 18.12
C THR A 51 -9.64 -11.33 17.80
N ILE A 52 -10.15 -11.23 16.58
CA ILE A 52 -11.08 -10.16 16.18
C ILE A 52 -12.42 -10.34 16.90
N SER A 53 -12.98 -9.25 17.44
CA SER A 53 -14.31 -9.26 18.04
C SER A 53 -15.41 -9.22 16.96
N ALA A 54 -16.62 -9.65 17.30
CA ALA A 54 -17.77 -9.58 16.38
C ALA A 54 -18.06 -8.13 15.95
N LYS A 55 -17.87 -7.16 16.85
CA LYS A 55 -18.03 -5.73 16.53
C LYS A 55 -17.00 -5.26 15.50
N GLU A 56 -15.74 -5.60 15.67
CA GLU A 56 -14.67 -5.25 14.72
C GLU A 56 -14.86 -5.97 13.37
N ALA A 57 -15.25 -7.24 13.38
CA ALA A 57 -15.53 -8.00 12.15
C ALA A 57 -16.70 -7.39 11.37
N ALA A 58 -17.69 -6.80 12.05
CA ALA A 58 -18.79 -6.10 11.41
C ALA A 58 -18.39 -4.84 10.66
N LEU A 59 -17.23 -4.24 10.96
CA LEU A 59 -16.68 -3.07 10.28
C LEU A 59 -15.89 -3.43 9.02
N VAL A 60 -15.61 -4.71 8.78
CA VAL A 60 -14.78 -5.13 7.63
C VAL A 60 -15.63 -5.18 6.37
N HIS A 61 -15.10 -4.58 5.32
CA HIS A 61 -15.64 -4.49 3.98
C HIS A 61 -14.62 -5.00 2.96
N ALA A 62 -15.05 -5.26 1.73
CA ALA A 62 -14.19 -5.68 0.64
C ALA A 62 -14.40 -4.82 -0.60
N THR A 63 -13.31 -4.41 -1.22
CA THR A 63 -13.29 -3.84 -2.57
C THR A 63 -12.65 -4.85 -3.51
N VAL A 64 -13.38 -5.27 -4.54
CA VAL A 64 -12.95 -6.34 -5.45
C VAL A 64 -12.70 -5.80 -6.85
N TRP A 65 -11.70 -6.37 -7.54
CA TRP A 65 -11.29 -5.93 -8.88
C TRP A 65 -11.05 -7.06 -9.87
N ASP A 66 -11.10 -8.32 -9.44
CA ASP A 66 -11.00 -9.47 -10.34
C ASP A 66 -11.79 -10.68 -9.82
N LEU A 67 -12.16 -11.58 -10.71
CA LEU A 67 -12.85 -12.81 -10.42
C LEU A 67 -12.26 -13.94 -11.28
N ILE A 68 -11.70 -14.95 -10.63
CA ILE A 68 -11.02 -16.07 -11.26
C ILE A 68 -11.79 -17.36 -10.94
N PRO A 69 -12.20 -18.18 -11.94
CA PRO A 69 -12.76 -19.50 -11.67
C PRO A 69 -11.81 -20.34 -10.81
N TYR A 70 -12.32 -21.03 -9.79
CA TYR A 70 -11.52 -21.73 -8.80
C TYR A 70 -10.56 -22.75 -9.42
N VAL A 71 -11.04 -23.56 -10.39
CA VAL A 71 -10.19 -24.54 -11.07
C VAL A 71 -9.01 -23.85 -11.77
N GLN A 72 -9.23 -22.75 -12.47
CA GLN A 72 -8.17 -22.00 -13.15
C GLN A 72 -7.23 -21.31 -12.16
N PHE A 73 -7.74 -20.91 -10.99
CA PHE A 73 -6.91 -20.39 -9.90
C PHE A 73 -5.96 -21.47 -9.36
N ILE A 74 -6.45 -22.69 -9.13
CA ILE A 74 -5.61 -23.83 -8.69
C ILE A 74 -4.59 -24.22 -9.75
N ASP A 75 -4.97 -24.18 -11.03
CA ASP A 75 -4.08 -24.45 -12.16
C ASP A 75 -3.01 -23.35 -12.36
N GLY A 76 -3.12 -22.22 -11.64
CA GLY A 76 -2.19 -21.09 -11.74
C GLY A 76 -2.33 -20.27 -13.02
N TYR A 77 -3.38 -20.46 -13.81
CA TYR A 77 -3.61 -19.75 -15.07
C TYR A 77 -5.08 -19.60 -15.43
N CYS A 78 -5.49 -18.39 -15.78
CA CYS A 78 -6.79 -18.09 -16.39
C CYS A 78 -6.62 -17.30 -17.68
N GLY A 79 -6.89 -17.92 -18.82
CA GLY A 79 -6.74 -17.35 -20.16
C GLY A 79 -7.85 -16.34 -20.53
N SER A 80 -8.86 -16.15 -19.68
CA SER A 80 -9.90 -15.14 -19.92
C SER A 80 -9.31 -13.72 -19.75
N PRO A 81 -9.54 -12.78 -20.69
CA PRO A 81 -9.07 -11.42 -20.58
C PRO A 81 -9.59 -10.71 -19.32
N TYR A 82 -8.80 -9.81 -18.74
CA TYR A 82 -9.19 -9.03 -17.57
C TYR A 82 -10.52 -8.29 -17.77
N SER A 83 -10.70 -7.65 -18.92
CA SER A 83 -11.94 -6.94 -19.26
C SER A 83 -13.21 -7.83 -19.14
N LYS A 84 -13.10 -9.09 -19.55
CA LYS A 84 -14.22 -10.06 -19.44
C LYS A 84 -14.42 -10.51 -17.99
N ARG A 85 -13.35 -10.79 -17.25
CA ARG A 85 -13.43 -11.17 -15.83
C ARG A 85 -14.02 -10.04 -15.00
N TYR A 86 -13.57 -8.80 -15.24
CA TYR A 86 -14.07 -7.63 -14.54
C TYR A 86 -15.54 -7.32 -14.87
N SER A 87 -15.97 -7.40 -16.14
CA SER A 87 -17.38 -7.21 -16.50
C SER A 87 -18.29 -8.27 -15.88
N THR A 88 -17.83 -9.52 -15.77
CA THR A 88 -18.54 -10.58 -15.05
C THR A 88 -18.65 -10.25 -13.56
N LEU A 89 -17.58 -9.81 -12.94
CA LEU A 89 -17.56 -9.37 -11.55
C LEU A 89 -18.56 -8.21 -11.31
N GLN A 90 -18.55 -7.19 -12.17
CA GLN A 90 -19.48 -6.07 -12.09
C GLN A 90 -20.94 -6.53 -12.16
N ALA A 91 -21.27 -7.43 -13.09
CA ALA A 91 -22.62 -7.98 -13.24
C ALA A 91 -23.07 -8.79 -12.01
N ILE A 92 -22.15 -9.49 -11.34
CA ILE A 92 -22.41 -10.23 -10.11
C ILE A 92 -22.66 -9.26 -8.94
N VAL A 93 -21.76 -8.30 -8.73
CA VAL A 93 -21.84 -7.34 -7.62
C VAL A 93 -23.06 -6.43 -7.76
N ALA A 94 -23.45 -6.05 -8.98
CA ALA A 94 -24.65 -5.24 -9.24
C ALA A 94 -25.98 -5.91 -8.84
N LYS A 95 -26.01 -7.24 -8.70
CA LYS A 95 -27.20 -7.97 -8.24
C LYS A 95 -27.43 -7.85 -6.73
N GLN A 96 -26.47 -7.36 -5.97
CA GLN A 96 -26.64 -7.17 -4.54
C GLN A 96 -27.64 -6.05 -4.24
N LYS A 97 -28.38 -6.22 -3.14
CA LYS A 97 -29.16 -5.13 -2.58
C LYS A 97 -28.23 -4.01 -2.10
N SER A 98 -28.63 -2.77 -2.30
CA SER A 98 -27.81 -1.60 -1.92
C SER A 98 -27.66 -1.42 -0.41
N ASP A 99 -28.67 -1.84 0.36
CA ASP A 99 -28.71 -1.67 1.81
C ASP A 99 -27.84 -2.70 2.53
N GLY A 100 -26.92 -2.22 3.37
CA GLY A 100 -26.01 -3.05 4.17
C GLY A 100 -24.91 -3.77 3.40
N ARG A 101 -24.70 -3.45 2.11
CA ARG A 101 -23.69 -4.07 1.26
C ARG A 101 -22.29 -3.81 1.77
N LYS A 102 -21.46 -4.87 1.84
CA LYS A 102 -20.06 -4.79 2.29
C LYS A 102 -19.04 -5.10 1.20
N ILE A 103 -19.50 -5.51 0.02
CA ILE A 103 -18.62 -5.85 -1.11
C ILE A 103 -18.91 -4.89 -2.26
N TRP A 104 -17.90 -4.18 -2.75
CA TRP A 104 -18.00 -3.24 -3.86
C TRP A 104 -16.97 -3.54 -4.93
N ASN A 105 -17.29 -3.21 -6.16
CA ASN A 105 -16.29 -3.12 -7.21
C ASN A 105 -15.44 -1.87 -7.00
N VAL A 106 -14.14 -2.00 -7.25
CA VAL A 106 -13.29 -0.82 -7.41
C VAL A 106 -13.79 0.01 -8.59
N THR A 107 -13.73 1.32 -8.49
CA THR A 107 -14.01 2.20 -9.63
C THR A 107 -12.95 1.99 -10.70
N SER A 108 -13.37 1.77 -11.95
CA SER A 108 -12.48 1.56 -13.09
C SER A 108 -12.89 2.46 -14.25
N THR A 109 -11.92 3.11 -14.85
CA THR A 109 -12.06 3.96 -16.05
C THR A 109 -11.21 3.37 -17.15
N ILE A 110 -11.77 3.26 -18.36
CA ILE A 110 -11.01 2.85 -19.54
C ILE A 110 -10.24 4.07 -20.04
N VAL A 111 -8.97 3.90 -20.30
CA VAL A 111 -8.07 4.91 -20.89
C VAL A 111 -7.41 4.32 -22.12
N GLU A 112 -7.11 5.16 -23.10
CA GLU A 112 -6.46 4.77 -24.36
C GLU A 112 -5.00 5.18 -24.39
N THR A 113 -4.62 6.19 -23.59
CA THR A 113 -3.27 6.72 -23.55
C THR A 113 -2.68 6.73 -22.14
N LEU A 114 -1.35 6.81 -22.07
CA LEU A 114 -0.64 6.95 -20.79
C LEU A 114 -0.90 8.33 -20.17
N GLU A 115 -1.06 9.35 -21.00
CA GLU A 115 -1.35 10.71 -20.56
C GLU A 115 -2.69 10.77 -19.82
N GLU A 116 -3.74 10.17 -20.37
CA GLU A 116 -5.04 10.05 -19.69
C GLU A 116 -4.92 9.31 -18.35
N ALA A 117 -4.15 8.22 -18.29
CA ALA A 117 -3.91 7.51 -17.06
C ALA A 117 -3.17 8.38 -16.02
N GLN A 118 -2.22 9.20 -16.46
CA GLN A 118 -1.48 10.13 -15.60
C GLN A 118 -2.37 11.26 -15.07
N GLU A 119 -3.27 11.81 -15.88
CA GLU A 119 -4.24 12.82 -15.43
C GLU A 119 -5.17 12.27 -14.34
N ILE A 120 -5.72 11.08 -14.56
CA ILE A 120 -6.56 10.38 -13.55
C ILE A 120 -5.75 10.11 -12.28
N PHE A 121 -4.50 9.66 -12.42
CA PHE A 121 -3.60 9.43 -11.29
C PHE A 121 -3.38 10.71 -10.46
N GLN A 122 -3.12 11.85 -11.12
CA GLN A 122 -2.95 13.13 -10.41
C GLN A 122 -4.24 13.57 -9.72
N GLY A 123 -5.41 13.34 -10.33
CA GLY A 123 -6.71 13.60 -9.71
C GLY A 123 -6.89 12.81 -8.40
N TYR A 124 -6.64 11.51 -8.43
CA TYR A 124 -6.73 10.67 -7.22
C TYR A 124 -5.72 11.07 -6.14
N LEU A 125 -4.50 11.47 -6.52
CA LEU A 125 -3.53 11.97 -5.54
C LEU A 125 -4.00 13.28 -4.88
N ALA A 126 -4.63 14.17 -5.64
CA ALA A 126 -5.18 15.42 -5.12
C ALA A 126 -6.34 15.18 -4.13
N GLU A 127 -7.10 14.10 -4.32
CA GLU A 127 -8.17 13.65 -3.41
C GLU A 127 -7.63 12.85 -2.19
N GLY A 128 -6.31 12.61 -2.11
CA GLY A 128 -5.66 11.92 -0.99
C GLY A 128 -5.58 10.40 -1.13
N PHE A 129 -5.89 9.84 -2.30
CA PHE A 129 -5.68 8.41 -2.55
C PHE A 129 -4.19 8.08 -2.75
N GLU A 130 -3.80 6.82 -2.50
CA GLU A 130 -2.41 6.36 -2.69
C GLU A 130 -1.96 6.34 -4.15
N GLY A 131 -2.92 6.21 -5.09
CA GLY A 131 -2.66 6.08 -6.51
C GLY A 131 -3.64 5.18 -7.25
N ILE A 132 -3.24 4.67 -8.39
CA ILE A 132 -4.05 3.81 -9.25
C ILE A 132 -3.30 2.54 -9.66
N ILE A 133 -4.04 1.55 -10.16
CA ILE A 133 -3.48 0.37 -10.83
C ILE A 133 -3.95 0.40 -12.28
N LEU A 134 -3.01 0.57 -13.21
CA LEU A 134 -3.28 0.42 -14.63
C LEU A 134 -3.22 -1.06 -15.00
N LYS A 135 -4.27 -1.57 -15.63
CA LYS A 135 -4.37 -2.98 -16.06
C LYS A 135 -4.61 -3.06 -17.55
N ASP A 136 -3.91 -3.97 -18.20
CA ASP A 136 -4.21 -4.32 -19.59
C ASP A 136 -5.54 -5.10 -19.65
N GLY A 137 -6.52 -4.57 -20.37
CA GLY A 137 -7.83 -5.19 -20.56
C GLY A 137 -7.78 -6.57 -21.22
N ALA A 138 -6.77 -6.84 -22.03
CA ALA A 138 -6.51 -8.14 -22.64
C ALA A 138 -5.69 -9.08 -21.73
N GLY A 139 -5.18 -8.59 -20.60
CA GLY A 139 -4.30 -9.33 -19.70
C GLY A 139 -4.94 -10.59 -19.13
N VAL A 140 -4.23 -11.70 -19.19
CA VAL A 140 -4.60 -12.97 -18.54
C VAL A 140 -4.20 -12.96 -17.07
N TRP A 141 -4.79 -13.86 -16.28
CA TRP A 141 -4.35 -14.07 -14.91
C TRP A 141 -3.36 -15.24 -14.81
N GLU A 142 -2.27 -15.04 -14.09
CA GLU A 142 -1.25 -16.06 -13.84
C GLU A 142 -0.79 -15.94 -12.38
N ASP A 143 -0.54 -17.10 -11.74
CA ASP A 143 0.02 -17.15 -10.38
C ASP A 143 1.52 -16.79 -10.38
N LYS A 144 1.81 -15.57 -10.81
CA LYS A 144 3.14 -14.97 -10.82
C LYS A 144 3.05 -13.45 -10.86
N ARG A 145 4.18 -12.77 -10.69
CA ARG A 145 4.26 -11.32 -10.85
C ARG A 145 3.87 -10.93 -12.28
N SER A 146 2.72 -10.28 -12.43
CA SER A 146 2.19 -9.87 -13.73
C SER A 146 2.96 -8.67 -14.29
N LYS A 147 3.13 -8.65 -15.63
CA LYS A 147 3.60 -7.50 -16.40
C LYS A 147 2.44 -6.69 -17.01
N THR A 148 1.21 -7.21 -16.94
CA THR A 148 -0.01 -6.58 -17.47
C THR A 148 -0.72 -5.70 -16.44
N GLN A 149 -0.08 -5.49 -15.28
CA GLN A 149 -0.56 -4.62 -14.22
C GLN A 149 0.58 -3.71 -13.75
N ILE A 150 0.34 -2.41 -13.78
CA ILE A 150 1.31 -1.39 -13.38
C ILE A 150 0.69 -0.56 -12.26
N LYS A 151 1.41 -0.47 -11.14
CA LYS A 151 1.00 0.32 -9.99
C LYS A 151 1.61 1.71 -10.05
N PHE A 152 0.75 2.71 -10.20
CA PHE A 152 1.12 4.12 -10.04
C PHE A 152 0.84 4.52 -8.60
N LYS A 153 1.88 4.88 -7.87
CA LYS A 153 1.78 5.41 -6.50
C LYS A 153 2.37 6.79 -6.43
N GLY A 154 1.73 7.66 -5.67
CA GLY A 154 2.32 8.92 -5.25
C GLY A 154 3.58 8.62 -4.42
N GLU A 155 4.66 9.24 -4.79
CA GLU A 155 5.91 9.19 -4.06
C GLU A 155 6.10 10.54 -3.38
N LEU A 156 6.22 10.54 -2.05
CA LEU A 156 6.58 11.69 -1.28
C LEU A 156 8.07 11.63 -1.00
N GLU A 157 8.74 12.75 -1.09
CA GLU A 157 10.16 12.91 -0.80
C GLU A 157 10.37 14.08 0.14
N CYS A 158 11.38 13.95 0.99
CA CYS A 158 11.86 15.04 1.83
C CYS A 158 13.36 14.90 2.06
N ASP A 159 13.98 16.01 2.38
CA ASP A 159 15.38 16.08 2.76
C ASP A 159 15.50 16.15 4.29
N LEU A 160 16.17 15.16 4.87
CA LEU A 160 16.36 15.05 6.32
C LEU A 160 17.83 15.13 6.70
N LYS A 161 18.10 15.52 7.93
CA LYS A 161 19.46 15.52 8.49
C LYS A 161 19.74 14.17 9.17
N ILE A 162 20.87 13.56 8.87
CA ILE A 162 21.33 12.35 9.54
C ILE A 162 21.90 12.73 10.91
N VAL A 163 21.34 12.15 11.97
CA VAL A 163 21.77 12.41 13.35
C VAL A 163 22.50 11.24 13.98
N ALA A 164 22.31 10.02 13.46
CA ALA A 164 23.05 8.84 13.89
C ALA A 164 23.03 7.75 12.79
N VAL A 165 23.87 6.75 12.96
CA VAL A 165 23.92 5.54 12.14
C VAL A 165 23.80 4.31 13.03
N GLU A 166 23.19 3.25 12.51
CA GLU A 166 23.07 1.95 13.19
C GLU A 166 23.77 0.86 12.38
N GLU A 167 24.45 -0.04 13.11
CA GLU A 167 25.04 -1.24 12.49
C GLU A 167 23.97 -2.21 12.03
N GLY A 168 24.20 -2.87 10.91
CA GLY A 168 23.34 -3.93 10.41
C GLY A 168 23.38 -5.19 11.26
N LYS A 169 22.37 -6.04 11.10
CA LYS A 169 22.25 -7.33 11.79
C LYS A 169 22.35 -8.50 10.80
N GLY A 170 22.66 -9.68 11.30
CA GLY A 170 22.75 -10.89 10.49
C GLY A 170 23.83 -10.75 9.41
N LYS A 171 23.46 -10.87 8.12
CA LYS A 171 24.39 -10.73 6.99
C LYS A 171 24.98 -9.32 6.82
N ALA A 172 24.42 -8.33 7.46
CA ALA A 172 24.85 -6.93 7.39
C ALA A 172 25.71 -6.49 8.60
N VAL A 173 26.18 -7.41 9.43
CA VAL A 173 27.15 -7.11 10.51
C VAL A 173 28.43 -6.54 9.91
N GLY A 174 28.97 -5.48 10.52
CA GLY A 174 30.12 -4.73 10.01
C GLY A 174 29.80 -3.76 8.86
N MET A 175 28.52 -3.52 8.59
CA MET A 175 28.04 -2.61 7.55
C MET A 175 26.91 -1.73 8.09
N LEU A 176 26.58 -0.66 7.35
CA LEU A 176 25.45 0.20 7.68
C LEU A 176 24.13 -0.60 7.67
N GLY A 177 23.42 -0.59 8.78
CA GLY A 177 22.08 -1.12 8.92
C GLY A 177 21.03 -0.09 8.54
N ALA A 178 21.10 1.06 9.20
CA ALA A 178 20.17 2.18 8.99
C ALA A 178 20.83 3.52 9.33
N ILE A 179 20.22 4.59 8.85
CA ILE A 179 20.50 5.96 9.28
C ILE A 179 19.31 6.46 10.10
N ILE A 180 19.57 7.21 11.16
CA ILE A 180 18.54 7.91 11.93
C ILE A 180 18.54 9.35 11.47
N CYS A 181 17.38 9.82 11.04
CA CYS A 181 17.20 11.13 10.43
C CYS A 181 16.16 11.96 11.15
N GLU A 182 16.30 13.28 11.08
CA GLU A 182 15.31 14.22 11.60
C GLU A 182 15.11 15.42 10.66
N SER A 183 13.91 16.02 10.75
CA SER A 183 13.62 17.32 10.10
C SER A 183 14.44 18.45 10.74
N ALA A 184 14.55 19.60 10.05
CA ALA A 184 15.33 20.75 10.53
C ALA A 184 14.87 21.27 11.92
N ASP A 185 13.62 21.09 12.26
CA ASP A 185 13.02 21.45 13.55
C ASP A 185 12.97 20.29 14.57
N GLY A 186 13.50 19.12 14.21
CA GLY A 186 13.57 17.93 15.07
C GLY A 186 12.23 17.27 15.40
N ILE A 187 11.14 17.68 14.75
CA ILE A 187 9.79 17.16 15.02
C ILE A 187 9.59 15.79 14.37
N VAL A 188 9.95 15.66 13.09
CA VAL A 188 9.89 14.38 12.37
C VAL A 188 11.19 13.62 12.59
N LYS A 189 11.07 12.39 13.10
CA LYS A 189 12.21 11.48 13.33
C LYS A 189 11.95 10.13 12.69
N VAL A 190 12.92 9.60 11.96
CA VAL A 190 12.76 8.35 11.23
C VAL A 190 14.04 7.55 11.15
N ASN A 191 13.91 6.23 11.24
CA ASN A 191 14.97 5.26 10.98
C ASN A 191 14.82 4.76 9.55
N VAL A 192 15.83 4.97 8.70
CA VAL A 192 15.85 4.62 7.28
C VAL A 192 16.84 3.48 7.05
N GLY A 193 16.31 2.27 6.93
CA GLY A 193 17.11 1.06 6.69
C GLY A 193 16.98 0.48 5.27
N SER A 194 16.05 1.00 4.46
CA SER A 194 15.78 0.57 3.08
C SER A 194 16.44 1.50 2.06
N GLY A 195 16.65 1.02 0.82
CA GLY A 195 17.17 1.81 -0.30
C GLY A 195 18.68 1.67 -0.51
N PHE A 196 19.42 1.14 0.44
CA PHE A 196 20.86 0.91 0.31
C PHE A 196 21.16 -0.43 -0.37
N ASN A 197 22.09 -0.44 -1.31
CA ASN A 197 22.71 -1.67 -1.79
C ASN A 197 23.93 -2.07 -0.89
N ASP A 198 24.43 -3.29 -1.06
CA ASP A 198 25.50 -3.82 -0.20
C ASP A 198 26.82 -3.03 -0.33
N ALA A 199 27.12 -2.48 -1.50
CA ALA A 199 28.30 -1.63 -1.71
C ALA A 199 28.18 -0.31 -0.93
N GLN A 200 27.01 0.34 -1.03
CA GLN A 200 26.70 1.56 -0.26
C GLN A 200 26.75 1.30 1.25
N ARG A 201 26.20 0.17 1.74
CA ARG A 201 26.27 -0.18 3.17
C ARG A 201 27.69 -0.32 3.68
N LYS A 202 28.57 -0.95 2.89
CA LYS A 202 30.00 -1.10 3.23
C LYS A 202 30.75 0.24 3.21
N GLN A 203 30.45 1.08 2.22
CA GLN A 203 31.06 2.38 2.05
C GLN A 203 30.64 3.33 3.18
N TYR A 204 29.32 3.50 3.35
CA TYR A 204 28.75 4.46 4.30
C TYR A 204 28.98 4.09 5.77
N TRP A 205 29.22 2.82 6.08
CA TRP A 205 29.64 2.42 7.44
C TRP A 205 31.02 2.95 7.82
N LYS A 206 31.88 3.18 6.83
CA LYS A 206 33.24 3.73 7.04
C LYS A 206 33.31 5.25 6.98
N GLU A 207 32.24 5.88 6.46
CA GLU A 207 32.18 7.33 6.32
C GLU A 207 31.47 7.96 7.51
N ASN A 208 31.81 9.21 7.82
CA ASN A 208 31.02 10.02 8.74
C ASN A 208 29.82 10.59 7.98
N LEU A 209 28.63 10.01 8.24
CA LEU A 209 27.37 10.47 7.66
C LEU A 209 26.62 11.46 8.55
N VAL A 210 26.99 11.58 9.83
CA VAL A 210 26.31 12.48 10.76
C VAL A 210 26.44 13.92 10.27
N ASP A 211 25.35 14.68 10.40
CA ASP A 211 25.14 16.05 9.93
C ASP A 211 24.98 16.22 8.41
N LYS A 212 25.13 15.15 7.59
CA LYS A 212 24.80 15.22 6.16
C LYS A 212 23.29 15.26 5.94
N ILE A 213 22.88 15.88 4.84
CA ILE A 213 21.50 15.87 4.37
C ILE A 213 21.28 14.67 3.44
N VAL A 214 20.13 14.03 3.59
CA VAL A 214 19.74 12.83 2.82
C VAL A 214 18.34 12.99 2.24
N ALA A 215 18.17 12.66 0.97
CA ALA A 215 16.87 12.54 0.34
C ALA A 215 16.24 11.20 0.73
N VAL A 216 15.05 11.26 1.28
CA VAL A 216 14.27 10.11 1.74
C VAL A 216 12.90 10.12 1.06
N LYS A 217 12.59 9.01 0.38
CA LYS A 217 11.27 8.74 -0.15
C LYS A 217 10.44 8.00 0.87
N TYR A 218 9.15 8.32 0.95
CA TYR A 218 8.24 7.71 1.92
C TYR A 218 6.81 7.66 1.39
N ASN A 219 5.94 6.91 2.05
CA ASN A 219 4.54 6.75 1.65
C ASN A 219 3.62 7.79 2.29
N SER A 220 3.82 8.07 3.58
CA SER A 220 3.00 8.99 4.37
C SER A 220 3.71 9.37 5.66
N ARG A 221 3.29 10.49 6.25
CA ARG A 221 3.66 10.85 7.62
C ARG A 221 2.75 10.11 8.59
N ILE A 222 3.32 9.59 9.66
CA ILE A 222 2.63 8.81 10.69
C ILE A 222 3.05 9.24 12.09
N LYS A 223 2.30 8.81 13.10
CA LYS A 223 2.78 8.78 14.48
C LYS A 223 3.39 7.41 14.80
N ASN A 224 4.59 7.40 15.38
CA ASN A 224 5.20 6.18 15.86
C ASN A 224 4.52 5.69 17.16
N LYS A 225 4.97 4.56 17.72
CA LYS A 225 4.41 4.00 18.95
C LYS A 225 4.55 4.91 20.18
N ALA A 226 5.48 5.85 20.16
CA ALA A 226 5.67 6.85 21.23
C ALA A 226 4.84 8.12 20.99
N GLY A 227 4.05 8.19 19.91
CA GLY A 227 3.23 9.36 19.56
C GLY A 227 4.01 10.46 18.82
N GLU A 228 5.28 10.22 18.46
CA GLU A 228 6.11 11.18 17.74
C GLU A 228 5.89 11.08 16.23
N ASP A 229 6.11 12.18 15.52
CA ASP A 229 6.00 12.22 14.06
C ASP A 229 7.13 11.43 13.40
N SER A 230 6.77 10.58 12.45
CA SER A 230 7.68 9.73 11.71
C SER A 230 7.19 9.50 10.27
N LEU A 231 7.96 8.77 9.46
CA LEU A 231 7.62 8.45 8.08
C LEU A 231 7.35 6.95 7.92
N PHE A 232 6.32 6.63 7.13
CA PHE A 232 5.95 5.26 6.83
C PHE A 232 6.67 4.74 5.58
N LEU A 233 7.30 3.56 5.69
CA LEU A 233 8.10 2.92 4.64
C LEU A 233 9.18 3.84 4.05
N PRO A 234 10.06 4.42 4.88
CA PRO A 234 11.10 5.30 4.41
C PRO A 234 12.14 4.52 3.59
N VAL A 235 12.60 5.12 2.49
CA VAL A 235 13.60 4.56 1.58
C VAL A 235 14.65 5.61 1.29
N PHE A 236 15.92 5.27 1.48
CA PHE A 236 17.05 6.09 1.10
C PHE A 236 17.09 6.28 -0.42
N ILE A 237 17.30 7.51 -0.87
CA ILE A 237 17.54 7.85 -2.27
C ILE A 237 19.03 8.16 -2.46
N GLU A 238 19.50 9.25 -1.85
CA GLU A 238 20.90 9.72 -1.99
C GLU A 238 21.31 10.64 -0.86
N ILE A 239 22.61 10.84 -0.72
CA ILE A 239 23.16 11.91 0.12
C ILE A 239 23.16 13.20 -0.69
N ARG A 240 22.57 14.25 -0.13
CA ARG A 240 22.44 15.57 -0.76
C ARG A 240 23.69 16.40 -0.48
N ASN A 241 24.69 16.29 -1.38
CA ASN A 241 25.91 17.09 -1.27
C ASN A 241 25.73 18.56 -1.70
N ASP A 242 24.57 18.88 -2.24
CA ASP A 242 24.15 20.19 -2.72
C ASP A 242 23.30 20.97 -1.71
N LYS A 243 22.98 20.36 -0.54
CA LYS A 243 22.16 20.95 0.51
C LYS A 243 22.85 20.85 1.88
N ASP A 244 22.66 21.91 2.67
CA ASP A 244 23.16 22.00 4.06
C ASP A 244 22.03 22.04 5.08
N ILE A 245 20.78 22.16 4.64
CA ILE A 245 19.61 22.33 5.51
C ILE A 245 18.54 21.31 5.12
N ALA A 246 18.04 20.59 6.13
CA ALA A 246 16.91 19.67 6.01
C ALA A 246 15.56 20.43 5.87
N ASP A 247 14.56 19.73 5.40
CA ASP A 247 13.20 20.26 5.36
C ASP A 247 12.62 20.39 6.78
N LYS A 248 11.75 21.38 6.98
CA LYS A 248 11.00 21.53 8.24
C LYS A 248 9.79 20.60 8.25
N SER A 249 9.36 20.19 9.43
CA SER A 249 8.21 19.29 9.60
C SER A 249 6.92 19.76 8.92
N LYS A 250 6.71 21.06 8.78
CA LYS A 250 5.55 21.66 8.10
C LYS A 250 5.56 21.44 6.58
N ASP A 251 6.73 21.21 6.00
CA ASP A 251 6.94 21.02 4.55
C ASP A 251 6.93 19.53 4.19
N ILE A 252 6.89 18.64 5.19
CA ILE A 252 6.84 17.18 5.06
C ILE A 252 5.37 16.73 5.22
N LYS A 253 4.78 16.17 4.16
CA LYS A 253 3.36 15.78 4.07
C LYS A 253 3.08 14.44 4.74
#